data_237f1eaea14590ccf25aba0f9382ebfa
#
_entry.id   237f1eaea14590ccf25aba0f9382ebfa
#
_cell.length_a   1.000
_cell.length_b   1.000
_cell.length_c   1.000
_cell.angle_alpha   90.00
_cell.angle_beta   90.00
_cell.angle_gamma   90.00
#
_symmetry.space_group_name_H-M   'P 1'
#
loop_
_entity.id
_entity.type
_entity.pdbx_description
1 polymer ?
#
loop_
_entity_poly.entity_id
_entity_poly.type
_entity_poly.pdbx_seq_one_letter_code
_entity_poly.pdbx_strand_id
1 'polypeptide(L)'
;LYPLYVTYSIFRSRCAACCEEELDDAKLQQLWDAAVRENVFVICKTPMAKQITRRTLAGYRDIPVNAHYFDDLINMMKNKTRQFVDRVLKPSYWKQEGVKAMKFDAVVGNPPYQSMTNGGSDSGRAARQAAPIFNYFVEQAKMLEPGYVSMIIPARWYNGGIGLNAFRADMLNDKHLTKLVDFANSKDCFTTVDIGGGLCYFLWERDHEDECLVINMNSGEQDALRRSLNQYGNLFIRSNKAISIIEKIRAKADSFVDEMVSAIDTFGIPSKVRGHEEYTEGDILLVHSDGANSSKTSYISRDVVTKNAHLIDKYKVRISILVPQNGEAGVKPEKGYRSMSTPHLVYPGQVDSFSYLNIGFFDNETEAENFRKYMMCKLPRFMMRTTYSSAHISQSNFIFVPKMDYTRSWTDSELYEYFGLSDEEIKLVESTMRPMTDS
;
A
#
# COMPACT_ATOMS: atom_id res chain seq x y z
N LEU A 1 2.57 2.29 25.66
CA LEU A 1 3.80 1.54 25.43
C LEU A 1 4.92 2.45 24.89
N TYR A 2 4.69 3.24 23.83
CA TYR A 2 5.70 4.14 23.25
C TYR A 2 6.30 5.13 24.26
N PRO A 3 5.50 5.86 25.07
CA PRO A 3 6.07 6.76 26.07
C PRO A 3 7.01 6.07 27.06
N LEU A 4 6.69 4.82 27.43
CA LEU A 4 7.52 4.03 28.33
C LEU A 4 8.88 3.69 27.70
N TYR A 5 8.89 3.23 26.43
CA TYR A 5 10.13 2.90 25.74
C TYR A 5 11.01 4.12 25.49
N VAL A 6 10.42 5.25 25.12
CA VAL A 6 11.14 6.52 24.96
C VAL A 6 11.78 6.94 26.29
N THR A 7 10.99 6.94 27.37
CA THR A 7 11.51 7.25 28.71
C THR A 7 12.65 6.32 29.11
N TYR A 8 12.45 5.01 28.90
CA TYR A 8 13.47 4.02 29.24
C TYR A 8 14.78 4.20 28.45
N SER A 9 14.67 4.53 27.15
CA SER A 9 15.85 4.81 26.32
C SER A 9 16.62 6.03 26.79
N ILE A 10 15.91 7.11 27.14
CA ILE A 10 16.52 8.34 27.69
C ILE A 10 17.13 8.06 29.07
N PHE A 11 16.41 7.34 29.92
CA PHE A 11 16.88 6.93 31.23
C PHE A 11 18.19 6.12 31.12
N ARG A 12 18.24 5.11 30.25
CA ARG A 12 19.47 4.33 30.00
C ARG A 12 20.64 5.21 29.55
N SER A 13 20.39 6.14 28.63
CA SER A 13 21.42 7.09 28.18
C SER A 13 21.94 7.96 29.33
N ARG A 14 21.05 8.43 30.21
CA ARG A 14 21.43 9.21 31.41
C ARG A 14 22.22 8.35 32.41
N CYS A 15 21.83 7.10 32.62
CA CYS A 15 22.60 6.17 33.46
C CYS A 15 24.01 5.91 32.93
N ALA A 16 24.12 5.73 31.61
CA ALA A 16 25.43 5.50 30.97
C ALA A 16 26.39 6.70 31.05
N ALA A 17 25.88 7.88 31.33
CA ALA A 17 26.68 9.08 31.56
C ALA A 17 27.15 9.27 33.03
N CYS A 18 26.71 8.39 33.96
CA CYS A 18 27.10 8.39 35.36
C CYS A 18 28.16 7.29 35.63
N CYS A 19 28.99 7.47 36.68
CA CYS A 19 29.85 6.40 37.16
C CYS A 19 29.01 5.29 37.83
N GLU A 20 29.38 4.03 37.62
CA GLU A 20 28.61 2.88 38.18
C GLU A 20 28.46 2.94 39.70
N GLU A 21 29.49 3.43 40.40
CA GLU A 21 29.51 3.58 41.86
C GLU A 21 28.51 4.62 42.38
N GLU A 22 27.99 5.51 41.53
CA GLU A 22 27.01 6.53 41.86
C GLU A 22 25.55 6.10 41.63
N LEU A 23 25.32 4.91 41.05
CA LEU A 23 24.00 4.45 40.62
C LEU A 23 23.31 3.62 41.72
N ASP A 24 22.95 4.25 42.82
CA ASP A 24 22.04 3.67 43.82
C ASP A 24 20.54 3.83 43.41
N ASP A 25 19.64 3.19 44.12
CA ASP A 25 18.20 3.23 43.85
C ASP A 25 17.62 4.65 43.85
N ALA A 26 18.15 5.54 44.69
CA ALA A 26 17.69 6.93 44.78
C ALA A 26 18.14 7.71 43.54
N LYS A 27 19.36 7.51 43.08
CA LYS A 27 19.90 8.12 41.85
C LYS A 27 19.20 7.60 40.61
N LEU A 28 18.95 6.29 40.50
CA LEU A 28 18.19 5.70 39.40
C LEU A 28 16.79 6.29 39.34
N GLN A 29 16.12 6.43 40.47
CA GLN A 29 14.79 7.05 40.54
C GLN A 29 14.85 8.53 40.11
N GLN A 30 15.85 9.29 40.56
CA GLN A 30 16.06 10.68 40.15
C GLN A 30 16.26 10.83 38.64
N LEU A 31 17.07 9.96 38.06
CA LEU A 31 17.32 9.95 36.61
C LEU A 31 16.08 9.62 35.79
N TRP A 32 15.27 8.67 36.29
CA TRP A 32 13.97 8.35 35.64
C TRP A 32 13.01 9.53 35.73
N ASP A 33 12.84 10.15 36.90
CA ASP A 33 11.94 11.26 37.12
C ASP A 33 12.35 12.49 36.27
N ALA A 34 13.65 12.71 36.12
CA ALA A 34 14.18 13.75 35.26
C ALA A 34 13.85 13.44 33.76
N ALA A 35 14.03 12.20 33.30
CA ALA A 35 13.67 11.82 31.94
C ALA A 35 12.18 12.06 31.65
N VAL A 36 11.29 11.68 32.57
CA VAL A 36 9.83 11.89 32.46
C VAL A 36 9.48 13.37 32.41
N ARG A 37 10.06 14.18 33.27
CA ARG A 37 9.71 15.59 33.42
C ARG A 37 10.27 16.48 32.32
N GLU A 38 11.50 16.21 31.88
CA GLU A 38 12.27 17.10 31.04
C GLU A 38 12.24 16.74 29.56
N ASN A 39 12.12 15.45 29.23
CA ASN A 39 12.33 14.96 27.87
C ASN A 39 11.10 14.34 27.22
N VAL A 40 10.07 13.94 27.99
CA VAL A 40 8.96 13.19 27.42
C VAL A 40 7.67 14.00 27.44
N PHE A 41 7.12 14.25 26.23
CA PHE A 41 5.91 15.02 26.00
C PHE A 41 4.93 14.15 25.20
N VAL A 42 3.70 13.94 25.72
CA VAL A 42 2.77 12.97 25.17
C VAL A 42 1.45 13.61 24.78
N ILE A 43 1.05 13.46 23.53
CA ILE A 43 -0.30 13.74 23.08
C ILE A 43 -1.10 12.45 23.05
N CYS A 44 -2.14 12.37 23.85
CA CYS A 44 -3.02 11.23 23.98
C CYS A 44 -4.30 11.44 23.18
N LYS A 45 -4.87 10.35 22.66
CA LYS A 45 -6.15 10.41 21.93
C LYS A 45 -7.35 10.63 22.88
N THR A 46 -7.28 10.13 24.10
CA THR A 46 -8.39 10.13 25.05
C THR A 46 -7.94 10.51 26.45
N PRO A 47 -8.86 10.99 27.32
CA PRO A 47 -8.56 11.21 28.75
C PRO A 47 -8.04 9.94 29.43
N MET A 48 -8.59 8.77 29.12
CA MET A 48 -8.14 7.48 29.65
C MET A 48 -6.68 7.19 29.26
N ALA A 49 -6.31 7.38 28.00
CA ALA A 49 -4.94 7.19 27.53
C ALA A 49 -3.96 8.12 28.27
N LYS A 50 -4.37 9.38 28.55
CA LYS A 50 -3.59 10.30 29.36
C LYS A 50 -3.38 9.77 30.79
N GLN A 51 -4.41 9.24 31.44
CA GLN A 51 -4.30 8.68 32.80
C GLN A 51 -3.41 7.44 32.80
N ILE A 52 -3.58 6.54 31.84
CA ILE A 52 -2.70 5.36 31.69
C ILE A 52 -1.25 5.81 31.50
N THR A 53 -0.98 6.78 30.64
CA THR A 53 0.38 7.32 30.43
C THR A 53 0.99 7.83 31.72
N ARG A 54 0.25 8.65 32.48
CA ARG A 54 0.71 9.17 33.81
C ARG A 54 1.03 8.05 34.77
N ARG A 55 0.15 7.06 34.88
CA ARG A 55 0.36 5.88 35.75
C ARG A 55 1.57 5.04 35.29
N THR A 56 1.73 4.86 34.02
CA THR A 56 2.85 4.09 33.46
C THR A 56 4.20 4.74 33.75
N LEU A 57 4.30 6.07 33.61
CA LEU A 57 5.55 6.81 33.74
C LEU A 57 5.88 7.19 35.21
N ALA A 58 4.88 7.61 35.97
CA ALA A 58 5.06 8.08 37.34
C ALA A 58 4.73 7.01 38.40
N GLY A 59 3.99 5.96 38.02
CA GLY A 59 3.43 5.03 39.01
C GLY A 59 2.44 5.75 39.91
N TYR A 60 2.65 5.66 41.21
CA TYR A 60 1.84 6.34 42.23
C TYR A 60 2.55 7.57 42.83
N ARG A 61 3.70 7.95 42.27
CA ARG A 61 4.47 9.10 42.72
C ARG A 61 3.87 10.41 42.21
N ASP A 62 3.98 11.47 42.98
CA ASP A 62 3.52 12.79 42.63
C ASP A 62 4.63 13.55 41.85
N ILE A 63 4.85 13.12 40.61
CA ILE A 63 5.77 13.79 39.71
C ILE A 63 5.01 14.36 38.49
N PRO A 64 5.42 15.51 37.95
CA PRO A 64 4.84 16.07 36.76
C PRO A 64 5.08 15.15 35.54
N VAL A 65 4.02 14.82 34.81
CA VAL A 65 4.09 14.10 33.53
C VAL A 65 3.47 14.99 32.44
N ASN A 66 4.24 15.31 31.42
CA ASN A 66 3.80 16.14 30.28
C ASN A 66 2.89 15.33 29.36
N ALA A 67 1.67 15.03 29.77
CA ALA A 67 0.69 14.30 29.01
C ALA A 67 -0.59 15.11 28.85
N HIS A 68 -0.97 15.35 27.60
CA HIS A 68 -2.16 16.09 27.22
C HIS A 68 -3.07 15.28 26.29
N TYR A 69 -4.32 15.70 26.12
CA TYR A 69 -5.22 15.21 25.09
C TYR A 69 -5.99 16.40 24.50
N PHE A 70 -6.53 16.20 23.32
CA PHE A 70 -7.46 17.14 22.68
C PHE A 70 -8.80 16.44 22.54
N ASP A 71 -9.89 17.12 22.90
CA ASP A 71 -11.26 16.56 22.78
C ASP A 71 -11.59 16.19 21.34
N ASP A 72 -11.08 16.95 20.38
CA ASP A 72 -11.29 16.76 18.95
C ASP A 72 -9.97 16.68 18.18
N LEU A 73 -9.08 15.76 18.61
CA LEU A 73 -7.74 15.60 18.04
C LEU A 73 -7.75 15.41 16.51
N ILE A 74 -8.68 14.58 16.00
CA ILE A 74 -8.75 14.27 14.57
C ILE A 74 -9.09 15.52 13.75
N ASN A 75 -10.07 16.31 14.18
CA ASN A 75 -10.42 17.55 13.51
C ASN A 75 -9.29 18.60 13.61
N MET A 76 -8.60 18.66 14.74
CA MET A 76 -7.41 19.50 14.90
C MET A 76 -6.34 19.12 13.87
N MET A 77 -6.04 17.84 13.74
CA MET A 77 -5.06 17.32 12.78
C MET A 77 -5.44 17.60 11.33
N LYS A 78 -6.73 17.42 11.00
CA LYS A 78 -7.22 17.53 9.62
C LYS A 78 -7.50 18.96 9.17
N ASN A 79 -8.17 19.75 10.02
CA ASN A 79 -8.77 21.05 9.62
C ASN A 79 -8.16 22.26 10.32
N LYS A 80 -7.44 22.05 11.41
CA LYS A 80 -6.88 23.14 12.25
C LYS A 80 -5.39 22.95 12.50
N THR A 81 -4.68 22.53 11.48
CA THR A 81 -3.27 22.13 11.45
C THR A 81 -2.37 23.14 12.15
N ARG A 82 -2.40 24.41 11.74
CA ARG A 82 -1.60 25.47 12.36
C ARG A 82 -1.90 25.65 13.85
N GLN A 83 -3.18 25.61 14.22
CA GLN A 83 -3.57 25.77 15.64
C GLN A 83 -3.03 24.63 16.50
N PHE A 84 -2.96 23.41 15.96
CA PHE A 84 -2.34 22.28 16.67
C PHE A 84 -0.85 22.51 16.87
N VAL A 85 -0.11 22.80 15.80
CA VAL A 85 1.34 23.03 15.83
C VAL A 85 1.68 24.19 16.75
N ASP A 86 1.05 25.35 16.57
CA ASP A 86 1.26 26.54 17.40
C ASP A 86 1.01 26.26 18.89
N ARG A 87 0.01 25.43 19.21
CA ARG A 87 -0.30 25.07 20.58
C ARG A 87 0.74 24.15 21.19
N VAL A 88 1.17 23.13 20.44
CA VAL A 88 2.18 22.16 20.88
C VAL A 88 3.56 22.83 21.08
N LEU A 89 3.87 23.82 20.25
CA LEU A 89 5.13 24.59 20.37
C LEU A 89 5.13 25.64 21.48
N LYS A 90 3.99 25.90 22.16
CA LYS A 90 3.92 26.85 23.27
C LYS A 90 4.41 26.21 24.58
N PRO A 91 5.44 26.76 25.25
CA PRO A 91 5.91 26.24 26.55
C PRO A 91 4.82 26.22 27.64
N SER A 92 3.94 27.23 27.65
CA SER A 92 2.84 27.34 28.60
C SER A 92 1.84 26.17 28.50
N TYR A 93 1.68 25.59 27.30
CA TYR A 93 0.84 24.40 27.13
C TYR A 93 1.38 23.20 27.91
N TRP A 94 2.69 23.09 28.01
CA TRP A 94 3.39 22.04 28.73
C TRP A 94 3.77 22.43 30.18
N LYS A 95 3.41 23.64 30.60
CA LYS A 95 3.81 24.22 31.90
C LYS A 95 5.35 24.27 32.07
N GLN A 96 6.05 24.56 30.97
CA GLN A 96 7.50 24.74 30.99
C GLN A 96 7.81 26.22 31.22
N GLU A 97 8.59 26.50 32.27
CA GLU A 97 9.02 27.85 32.65
C GLU A 97 10.44 28.12 32.10
N GLY A 98 10.73 29.37 31.76
CA GLY A 98 12.06 29.81 31.29
C GLY A 98 12.39 29.40 29.84
N VAL A 99 11.51 28.73 29.11
CA VAL A 99 11.67 28.30 27.72
C VAL A 99 10.91 29.28 26.81
N LYS A 100 11.58 29.82 25.76
CA LYS A 100 10.94 30.76 24.83
C LYS A 100 10.01 30.04 23.82
N ALA A 101 10.40 28.87 23.34
CA ALA A 101 9.63 28.02 22.43
C ALA A 101 10.01 26.55 22.64
N MET A 102 9.05 25.66 22.51
CA MET A 102 9.34 24.22 22.52
C MET A 102 10.08 23.83 21.24
N LYS A 103 11.07 22.95 21.38
CA LYS A 103 11.71 22.23 20.29
C LYS A 103 11.74 20.75 20.65
N PHE A 104 11.43 19.92 19.70
CA PHE A 104 11.43 18.47 19.89
C PHE A 104 12.55 17.87 19.05
N ASP A 105 13.39 17.05 19.66
CA ASP A 105 14.43 16.32 18.93
C ASP A 105 13.82 15.21 18.08
N ALA A 106 12.80 14.53 18.62
CA ALA A 106 12.14 13.42 17.93
C ALA A 106 10.64 13.41 18.17
N VAL A 107 9.87 13.02 17.15
CA VAL A 107 8.45 12.69 17.25
C VAL A 107 8.25 11.23 16.88
N VAL A 108 7.73 10.44 17.83
CA VAL A 108 7.50 9.01 17.63
C VAL A 108 6.05 8.64 17.94
N GLY A 109 5.48 7.68 17.19
CA GLY A 109 4.11 7.30 17.45
C GLY A 109 3.56 6.13 16.64
N ASN A 110 2.37 5.72 17.07
CA ASN A 110 1.47 4.84 16.33
C ASN A 110 0.13 5.58 16.23
N PRO A 111 -0.08 6.37 15.18
CA PRO A 111 -1.30 7.16 15.05
C PRO A 111 -2.51 6.26 14.79
N PRO A 112 -3.74 6.73 15.07
CA PRO A 112 -4.93 6.02 14.67
C PRO A 112 -4.99 5.92 13.13
N TYR A 113 -5.31 4.73 12.60
CA TYR A 113 -5.21 4.46 11.17
C TYR A 113 -6.40 4.99 10.36
N GLN A 114 -7.60 4.96 10.95
CA GLN A 114 -8.85 5.31 10.28
C GLN A 114 -9.77 6.06 11.23
N SER A 115 -10.61 6.95 10.66
CA SER A 115 -11.74 7.50 11.39
C SER A 115 -12.89 6.48 11.40
N MET A 116 -13.47 6.25 12.59
CA MET A 116 -14.78 5.62 12.67
C MET A 116 -15.81 6.63 12.16
N THR A 117 -16.36 6.42 10.97
CA THR A 117 -17.52 7.19 10.54
C THR A 117 -18.72 6.69 11.33
N ASN A 118 -19.26 7.51 12.25
CA ASN A 118 -20.56 7.29 12.86
C ASN A 118 -21.60 7.31 11.74
N GLY A 119 -22.01 6.15 11.30
CA GLY A 119 -22.98 6.03 10.27
C GLY A 119 -24.39 6.23 10.81
N GLY A 120 -25.08 7.27 10.38
CA GLY A 120 -26.53 7.33 10.42
C GLY A 120 -27.13 6.17 9.59
N SER A 121 -28.13 5.53 10.16
CA SER A 121 -29.00 4.56 9.49
C SER A 121 -29.76 5.29 8.38
N ASP A 122 -29.44 5.07 7.16
CA ASP A 122 -30.32 5.06 5.98
C ASP A 122 -29.54 5.39 4.70
N SER A 123 -29.06 4.36 4.07
CA SER A 123 -28.95 4.22 2.61
C SER A 123 -28.04 3.04 2.29
N GLY A 124 -28.54 2.16 1.47
CA GLY A 124 -27.97 0.86 1.19
C GLY A 124 -26.55 0.88 0.63
N ARG A 125 -25.80 -0.11 1.05
CA ARG A 125 -24.62 -0.74 0.43
C ARG A 125 -23.51 0.11 -0.23
N ALA A 126 -23.37 1.38 0.03
CA ALA A 126 -22.06 2.02 -0.08
C ALA A 126 -21.27 1.60 1.16
N ALA A 127 -20.39 0.62 1.02
CA ALA A 127 -19.48 0.22 2.08
C ALA A 127 -18.80 1.48 2.60
N ARG A 128 -19.06 1.82 3.85
CA ARG A 128 -18.50 2.98 4.55
C ARG A 128 -16.98 2.75 4.66
N GLN A 129 -16.24 3.18 3.64
CA GLN A 129 -14.81 3.13 3.67
C GLN A 129 -14.35 4.17 4.69
N ALA A 130 -13.89 3.67 5.84
CA ALA A 130 -13.31 4.51 6.86
C ALA A 130 -12.12 5.28 6.27
N ALA A 131 -12.20 6.62 6.26
CA ALA A 131 -11.16 7.46 5.69
C ALA A 131 -9.85 7.31 6.47
N PRO A 132 -8.69 7.27 5.79
CA PRO A 132 -7.40 7.27 6.46
C PRO A 132 -7.22 8.58 7.22
N ILE A 133 -6.55 8.51 8.38
CA ILE A 133 -6.23 9.69 9.17
C ILE A 133 -4.77 9.72 9.64
N PHE A 134 -4.04 8.62 9.52
CA PHE A 134 -2.63 8.53 9.93
C PHE A 134 -1.72 9.50 9.18
N ASN A 135 -2.04 9.81 7.92
CA ASN A 135 -1.30 10.77 7.09
C ASN A 135 -1.23 12.15 7.75
N TYR A 136 -2.33 12.64 8.32
CA TYR A 136 -2.34 13.94 9.01
C TYR A 136 -1.39 13.97 10.21
N PHE A 137 -1.23 12.85 10.92
CA PHE A 137 -0.28 12.77 12.03
C PHE A 137 1.17 12.84 11.58
N VAL A 138 1.50 12.20 10.45
CA VAL A 138 2.83 12.28 9.85
C VAL A 138 3.14 13.71 9.39
N GLU A 139 2.20 14.33 8.66
CA GLU A 139 2.31 15.71 8.20
C GLU A 139 2.51 16.69 9.37
N GLN A 140 1.70 16.57 10.43
CA GLN A 140 1.82 17.39 11.62
C GLN A 140 3.14 17.17 12.36
N ALA A 141 3.62 15.93 12.44
CA ALA A 141 4.90 15.65 13.06
C ALA A 141 6.06 16.34 12.35
N LYS A 142 6.08 16.32 11.03
CA LYS A 142 7.07 17.05 10.22
C LYS A 142 6.97 18.58 10.42
N MET A 143 5.76 19.11 10.55
CA MET A 143 5.54 20.55 10.79
C MET A 143 6.00 21.06 12.16
N LEU A 144 6.25 20.17 13.12
CA LEU A 144 6.91 20.52 14.39
C LEU A 144 8.43 20.73 14.23
N GLU A 145 8.97 20.52 13.03
CA GLU A 145 10.38 20.66 12.66
C GLU A 145 11.35 19.91 13.59
N PRO A 146 11.06 18.64 13.95
CA PRO A 146 11.97 17.88 14.80
C PRO A 146 13.23 17.47 14.02
N GLY A 147 14.24 16.96 14.73
CA GLY A 147 15.37 16.27 14.08
C GLY A 147 14.96 14.93 13.47
N TYR A 148 14.04 14.21 14.14
CA TYR A 148 13.63 12.86 13.76
C TYR A 148 12.11 12.67 13.83
N VAL A 149 11.55 11.94 12.85
CA VAL A 149 10.17 11.42 12.93
C VAL A 149 10.19 9.91 12.69
N SER A 150 9.58 9.14 13.58
CA SER A 150 9.40 7.71 13.39
C SER A 150 7.99 7.29 13.76
N MET A 151 7.25 6.76 12.82
CA MET A 151 5.88 6.29 13.04
C MET A 151 5.63 4.94 12.37
N ILE A 152 4.77 4.14 13.01
CA ILE A 152 4.24 2.92 12.42
C ILE A 152 2.86 3.21 11.83
N ILE A 153 2.70 2.95 10.54
CA ILE A 153 1.50 3.29 9.76
C ILE A 153 1.10 2.14 8.82
N PRO A 154 -0.17 2.08 8.37
CA PRO A 154 -0.57 1.12 7.34
C PRO A 154 0.19 1.32 6.03
N ALA A 155 0.66 0.24 5.40
CA ALA A 155 1.41 0.28 4.14
C ALA A 155 0.55 0.59 2.90
N ARG A 156 -0.77 0.68 3.04
CA ARG A 156 -1.70 0.94 1.92
C ARG A 156 -1.47 2.26 1.18
N TRP A 157 -0.65 3.18 1.71
CA TRP A 157 -0.29 4.42 1.01
C TRP A 157 0.69 4.18 -0.15
N TYR A 158 1.36 3.05 -0.23
CA TYR A 158 2.37 2.75 -1.25
C TYR A 158 1.85 2.91 -2.68
N ASN A 159 0.72 2.30 -2.99
CA ASN A 159 0.19 2.27 -4.36
C ASN A 159 -1.33 2.50 -4.42
N GLY A 160 -2.02 2.69 -3.28
CA GLY A 160 -3.47 2.81 -3.21
C GLY A 160 -3.95 3.69 -2.06
N GLY A 161 -5.21 3.51 -1.70
CA GLY A 161 -5.87 4.24 -0.60
C GLY A 161 -6.54 5.53 -1.06
N ILE A 162 -7.88 5.56 -0.92
CA ILE A 162 -8.68 6.75 -1.24
C ILE A 162 -8.18 7.92 -0.39
N GLY A 163 -7.89 9.05 -1.04
CA GLY A 163 -7.42 10.28 -0.37
C GLY A 163 -5.95 10.29 0.03
N LEU A 164 -5.14 9.29 -0.36
CA LEU A 164 -3.72 9.22 -0.03
C LEU A 164 -2.77 9.60 -1.18
N ASN A 165 -3.28 10.05 -2.33
CA ASN A 165 -2.43 10.35 -3.48
C ASN A 165 -1.40 11.46 -3.21
N ALA A 166 -1.83 12.56 -2.58
CA ALA A 166 -0.92 13.67 -2.21
C ALA A 166 0.09 13.21 -1.17
N PHE A 167 -0.36 12.53 -0.12
CA PHE A 167 0.52 11.97 0.92
C PHE A 167 1.55 11.00 0.34
N ARG A 168 1.14 10.13 -0.59
CA ARG A 168 2.06 9.21 -1.30
C ARG A 168 3.11 9.98 -2.08
N ALA A 169 2.70 10.95 -2.88
CA ALA A 169 3.62 11.76 -3.68
C ALA A 169 4.63 12.48 -2.77
N ASP A 170 4.17 13.04 -1.66
CA ASP A 170 5.02 13.67 -0.66
C ASP A 170 6.04 12.68 -0.07
N MET A 171 5.58 11.53 0.43
CA MET A 171 6.44 10.52 1.04
C MET A 171 7.45 9.90 0.07
N LEU A 172 7.06 9.68 -1.20
CA LEU A 172 7.97 9.09 -2.20
C LEU A 172 9.04 10.07 -2.67
N ASN A 173 8.76 11.37 -2.67
CA ASN A 173 9.70 12.41 -3.08
C ASN A 173 10.51 12.98 -1.91
N ASP A 174 10.21 12.60 -0.68
CA ASP A 174 10.88 13.11 0.52
C ASP A 174 12.22 12.40 0.74
N LYS A 175 13.31 13.09 0.43
CA LYS A 175 14.68 12.58 0.59
C LYS A 175 15.14 12.46 2.04
N HIS A 176 14.40 13.03 2.99
CA HIS A 176 14.67 12.91 4.42
C HIS A 176 14.27 11.54 5.01
N LEU A 177 13.62 10.66 4.22
CA LEU A 177 13.33 9.29 4.63
C LEU A 177 14.60 8.44 4.57
N THR A 178 15.24 8.18 5.71
CA THR A 178 16.46 7.40 5.82
C THR A 178 16.20 5.91 5.80
N LYS A 179 15.07 5.48 6.39
CA LYS A 179 14.72 4.07 6.54
C LYS A 179 13.21 3.86 6.42
N LEU A 180 12.85 2.81 5.69
CA LEU A 180 11.47 2.32 5.57
C LEU A 180 11.47 0.81 5.79
N VAL A 181 10.86 0.35 6.87
CA VAL A 181 10.73 -1.07 7.20
C VAL A 181 9.31 -1.52 6.92
N ASP A 182 9.18 -2.47 6.02
CA ASP A 182 7.92 -2.96 5.49
C ASP A 182 7.58 -4.36 5.97
N PHE A 183 6.35 -4.51 6.47
CA PHE A 183 5.76 -5.80 6.87
C PHE A 183 4.58 -6.10 5.95
N ALA A 184 4.79 -6.90 4.94
CA ALA A 184 3.72 -7.33 4.02
C ALA A 184 2.60 -8.06 4.78
N ASN A 185 2.97 -8.86 5.77
CA ASN A 185 2.07 -9.47 6.73
C ASN A 185 2.13 -8.69 8.06
N SER A 186 1.02 -8.04 8.44
CA SER A 186 0.96 -7.29 9.70
C SER A 186 1.23 -8.13 10.94
N LYS A 187 1.02 -9.46 10.88
CA LYS A 187 1.29 -10.38 11.99
C LYS A 187 2.78 -10.55 12.29
N ASP A 188 3.66 -10.25 11.36
CA ASP A 188 5.11 -10.23 11.60
C ASP A 188 5.52 -9.06 12.51
N CYS A 189 4.65 -8.04 12.64
CA CYS A 189 4.83 -6.91 13.53
C CYS A 189 3.90 -6.96 14.75
N PHE A 190 2.61 -7.25 14.55
CA PHE A 190 1.59 -7.34 15.58
C PHE A 190 0.90 -8.70 15.53
N THR A 191 1.27 -9.60 16.40
CA THR A 191 0.82 -11.01 16.40
C THR A 191 -0.71 -11.19 16.48
N THR A 192 -1.43 -10.21 17.03
CA THR A 192 -2.88 -10.30 17.29
C THR A 192 -3.73 -9.44 16.35
N VAL A 193 -3.12 -8.65 15.45
CA VAL A 193 -3.85 -7.71 14.59
C VAL A 193 -3.60 -8.04 13.13
N ASP A 194 -4.68 -8.23 12.38
CA ASP A 194 -4.63 -8.40 10.93
C ASP A 194 -5.01 -7.09 10.25
N ILE A 195 -4.07 -6.50 9.50
CA ILE A 195 -4.25 -5.25 8.77
C ILE A 195 -4.03 -5.52 7.29
N GLY A 196 -5.11 -5.45 6.53
CA GLY A 196 -5.08 -5.64 5.09
C GLY A 196 -4.08 -4.69 4.41
N GLY A 197 -3.18 -5.24 3.60
CA GLY A 197 -2.10 -4.51 2.95
C GLY A 197 -0.83 -4.38 3.78
N GLY A 198 -0.83 -4.80 5.06
CA GLY A 198 0.34 -4.77 5.94
C GLY A 198 0.62 -3.40 6.56
N LEU A 199 1.78 -3.31 7.18
CA LEU A 199 2.26 -2.15 7.92
C LEU A 199 3.65 -1.74 7.45
N CYS A 200 4.02 -0.52 7.75
CA CYS A 200 5.40 -0.08 7.70
C CYS A 200 5.71 0.83 8.89
N TYR A 201 6.98 0.89 9.27
CA TYR A 201 7.47 2.04 10.02
C TYR A 201 8.62 2.68 9.27
N PHE A 202 8.81 3.97 9.51
CA PHE A 202 9.85 4.75 8.86
C PHE A 202 10.64 5.56 9.87
N LEU A 203 11.84 5.94 9.48
CA LEU A 203 12.65 6.98 10.10
C LEU A 203 12.84 8.10 9.07
N TRP A 204 12.45 9.29 9.48
CA TRP A 204 12.67 10.54 8.78
C TRP A 204 13.66 11.37 9.59
N GLU A 205 14.69 11.90 8.95
CA GLU A 205 15.74 12.72 9.57
C GLU A 205 15.86 14.02 8.81
N ARG A 206 15.74 15.15 9.50
CA ARG A 206 15.72 16.49 8.89
C ARG A 206 16.95 16.78 8.03
N ASP A 207 18.11 16.32 8.45
CA ASP A 207 19.39 16.66 7.82
C ASP A 207 19.87 15.56 6.81
N HIS A 208 19.02 14.57 6.52
CA HIS A 208 19.28 13.54 5.52
C HIS A 208 18.77 13.96 4.14
N GLU A 209 19.57 13.72 3.09
CA GLU A 209 19.21 14.03 1.70
C GLU A 209 19.69 12.95 0.72
N ASP A 210 19.59 11.70 1.09
CA ASP A 210 20.09 10.56 0.30
C ASP A 210 18.98 9.51 0.08
N GLU A 211 19.33 8.39 -0.54
CA GLU A 211 18.45 7.25 -0.75
C GLU A 211 17.99 6.60 0.55
N CYS A 212 16.77 6.08 0.53
CA CYS A 212 16.16 5.38 1.66
C CYS A 212 16.63 3.93 1.75
N LEU A 213 16.99 3.47 2.94
CA LEU A 213 17.18 2.05 3.22
C LEU A 213 15.82 1.37 3.39
N VAL A 214 15.36 0.67 2.36
CA VAL A 214 14.11 -0.10 2.38
C VAL A 214 14.40 -1.51 2.87
N ILE A 215 13.72 -1.94 3.94
CA ILE A 215 13.86 -3.26 4.54
C ILE A 215 12.52 -3.99 4.46
N ASN A 216 12.48 -5.07 3.71
CA ASN A 216 11.34 -5.98 3.70
C ASN A 216 11.49 -7.02 4.82
N MET A 217 10.49 -7.12 5.68
CA MET A 217 10.39 -8.13 6.73
C MET A 217 9.38 -9.20 6.33
N ASN A 218 9.80 -10.46 6.37
CA ASN A 218 8.95 -11.59 6.02
C ASN A 218 9.28 -12.79 6.90
N SER A 219 8.39 -13.14 7.82
CA SER A 219 8.52 -14.32 8.70
C SER A 219 9.88 -14.42 9.42
N GLY A 220 10.41 -13.27 9.88
CA GLY A 220 11.71 -13.19 10.58
C GLY A 220 12.93 -12.99 9.68
N GLU A 221 12.80 -13.20 8.38
CA GLU A 221 13.83 -12.84 7.41
C GLU A 221 13.74 -11.38 7.02
N GLN A 222 14.89 -10.76 6.74
CA GLN A 222 14.96 -9.40 6.23
C GLN A 222 15.72 -9.34 4.91
N ASP A 223 15.22 -8.50 4.02
CA ASP A 223 15.85 -8.15 2.77
C ASP A 223 15.96 -6.63 2.68
N ALA A 224 17.16 -6.09 2.56
CA ALA A 224 17.45 -4.67 2.66
C ALA A 224 18.10 -4.16 1.38
N LEU A 225 17.57 -3.05 0.85
CA LEU A 225 18.10 -2.38 -0.33
C LEU A 225 18.05 -0.86 -0.12
N ARG A 226 19.16 -0.18 -0.37
CA ARG A 226 19.18 1.29 -0.44
C ARG A 226 18.75 1.72 -1.84
N ARG A 227 17.72 2.55 -1.91
CA ARG A 227 17.15 2.99 -3.18
C ARG A 227 16.30 4.25 -3.07
N SER A 228 16.13 4.94 -4.19
CA SER A 228 15.15 6.02 -4.30
C SER A 228 13.72 5.47 -4.21
N LEU A 229 12.86 6.11 -3.41
CA LEU A 229 11.46 5.70 -3.26
C LEU A 229 10.62 6.09 -4.48
N ASN A 230 11.00 7.16 -5.21
CA ASN A 230 10.29 7.66 -6.40
C ASN A 230 10.86 7.16 -7.73
N GLN A 231 11.68 6.11 -7.72
CA GLN A 231 12.33 5.54 -8.92
C GLN A 231 11.32 5.25 -10.07
N TYR A 232 10.08 4.95 -9.72
CA TYR A 232 8.99 4.67 -10.65
C TYR A 232 7.84 5.69 -10.52
N GLY A 233 8.16 6.96 -10.25
CA GLY A 233 7.19 8.04 -10.09
C GLY A 233 6.32 7.85 -8.84
N ASN A 234 5.00 7.88 -9.01
CA ASN A 234 4.05 7.71 -7.90
C ASN A 234 3.75 6.24 -7.56
N LEU A 235 4.56 5.31 -8.03
CA LEU A 235 4.42 3.89 -7.76
C LEU A 235 5.59 3.39 -6.90
N PHE A 236 5.28 2.85 -5.73
CA PHE A 236 6.27 2.22 -4.88
C PHE A 236 6.29 0.70 -5.08
N ILE A 237 7.40 0.19 -5.58
CA ILE A 237 7.62 -1.27 -5.68
C ILE A 237 8.00 -1.79 -4.30
N ARG A 238 7.10 -2.59 -3.73
CA ARG A 238 7.22 -3.06 -2.36
C ARG A 238 8.39 -4.01 -2.15
N SER A 239 8.54 -5.01 -3.03
CA SER A 239 9.57 -6.04 -2.92
C SER A 239 10.92 -5.57 -3.47
N ASN A 240 11.95 -5.51 -2.63
CA ASN A 240 13.33 -5.23 -3.06
C ASN A 240 13.83 -6.26 -4.08
N LYS A 241 13.51 -7.53 -3.87
CA LYS A 241 13.91 -8.62 -4.78
C LYS A 241 13.32 -8.51 -6.18
N ALA A 242 12.20 -7.78 -6.35
CA ALA A 242 11.61 -7.56 -7.66
C ALA A 242 12.30 -6.45 -8.46
N ILE A 243 13.07 -5.57 -7.81
CA ILE A 243 13.69 -4.41 -8.47
C ILE A 243 14.65 -4.84 -9.58
N SER A 244 15.54 -5.79 -9.31
CA SER A 244 16.50 -6.28 -10.32
C SER A 244 15.82 -6.88 -11.55
N ILE A 245 14.72 -7.61 -11.36
CA ILE A 245 13.92 -8.17 -12.46
C ILE A 245 13.28 -7.04 -13.29
N ILE A 246 12.68 -6.04 -12.61
CA ILE A 246 12.08 -4.86 -13.26
C ILE A 246 13.12 -4.14 -14.11
N GLU A 247 14.31 -3.89 -13.56
CA GLU A 247 15.38 -3.18 -14.28
C GLU A 247 15.88 -3.96 -15.52
N LYS A 248 16.02 -5.28 -15.40
CA LYS A 248 16.39 -6.14 -16.54
C LYS A 248 15.33 -6.11 -17.65
N ILE A 249 14.06 -6.18 -17.27
CA ILE A 249 12.95 -6.08 -18.22
C ILE A 249 12.94 -4.70 -18.88
N ARG A 250 13.02 -3.62 -18.12
CA ARG A 250 13.03 -2.25 -18.64
C ARG A 250 14.23 -1.94 -19.56
N ALA A 251 15.36 -2.60 -19.31
CA ALA A 251 16.55 -2.44 -20.15
C ALA A 251 16.40 -3.08 -21.54
N LYS A 252 15.47 -4.03 -21.71
CA LYS A 252 15.28 -4.79 -22.96
C LYS A 252 13.93 -4.55 -23.63
N ALA A 253 12.90 -4.17 -22.89
CA ALA A 253 11.57 -3.96 -23.42
C ALA A 253 11.42 -2.54 -23.98
N ASP A 254 10.96 -2.42 -25.21
CA ASP A 254 10.68 -1.15 -25.88
C ASP A 254 9.32 -0.56 -25.48
N SER A 255 8.37 -1.42 -25.11
CA SER A 255 7.00 -1.06 -24.73
C SER A 255 6.39 -2.08 -23.77
N PHE A 256 5.28 -1.69 -23.13
CA PHE A 256 4.64 -2.48 -22.10
C PHE A 256 3.16 -2.74 -22.41
N VAL A 257 2.61 -3.78 -21.82
CA VAL A 257 1.24 -4.25 -22.07
C VAL A 257 0.19 -3.23 -21.64
N ASP A 258 0.50 -2.32 -20.71
CA ASP A 258 -0.43 -1.25 -20.31
C ASP A 258 -0.93 -0.41 -21.50
N GLU A 259 -0.14 -0.24 -22.55
CA GLU A 259 -0.55 0.44 -23.78
C GLU A 259 -1.68 -0.30 -24.54
N MET A 260 -1.81 -1.62 -24.31
CA MET A 260 -2.82 -2.47 -24.95
C MET A 260 -4.07 -2.64 -24.09
N VAL A 261 -3.99 -2.31 -22.80
CA VAL A 261 -5.09 -2.52 -21.83
C VAL A 261 -6.10 -1.40 -21.97
N SER A 262 -7.37 -1.77 -22.11
CA SER A 262 -8.47 -0.81 -22.13
C SER A 262 -8.67 -0.12 -20.77
N ALA A 263 -9.34 1.01 -20.77
CA ALA A 263 -9.92 1.53 -19.55
C ALA A 263 -11.00 0.55 -19.01
N ILE A 264 -11.23 0.56 -17.71
CA ILE A 264 -12.39 -0.14 -17.11
C ILE A 264 -13.65 0.33 -17.83
N ASP A 265 -14.58 -0.60 -18.08
CA ASP A 265 -15.78 -0.33 -18.87
C ASP A 265 -15.47 -0.04 -20.36
N THR A 266 -14.79 -0.98 -20.99
CA THR A 266 -14.33 -0.90 -22.38
C THR A 266 -15.42 -0.47 -23.34
N PHE A 267 -16.61 -1.07 -23.23
CA PHE A 267 -17.73 -0.89 -24.15
C PHE A 267 -18.84 0.02 -23.64
N GLY A 268 -18.70 0.58 -22.44
CA GLY A 268 -19.73 1.44 -21.81
C GLY A 268 -20.98 0.66 -21.43
N ILE A 269 -20.86 -0.64 -21.12
CA ILE A 269 -21.98 -1.53 -20.76
C ILE A 269 -21.98 -1.77 -19.25
N PRO A 270 -22.93 -1.17 -18.49
CA PRO A 270 -23.02 -1.38 -17.05
C PRO A 270 -23.18 -2.85 -16.67
N SER A 271 -22.61 -3.27 -15.55
CA SER A 271 -22.66 -4.66 -15.06
C SER A 271 -24.07 -5.22 -14.81
N LYS A 272 -25.08 -4.35 -14.67
CA LYS A 272 -26.49 -4.71 -14.51
C LYS A 272 -27.22 -5.01 -15.83
N VAL A 273 -26.63 -4.65 -16.97
CA VAL A 273 -27.25 -4.88 -18.29
C VAL A 273 -27.31 -6.38 -18.53
N ARG A 274 -28.47 -6.84 -18.93
CA ARG A 274 -28.75 -8.22 -19.40
C ARG A 274 -29.36 -8.09 -20.79
N GLY A 275 -28.97 -8.96 -21.67
CA GLY A 275 -29.56 -9.06 -23.01
C GLY A 275 -30.80 -9.98 -23.04
N HIS A 276 -31.14 -10.41 -24.22
CA HIS A 276 -32.15 -11.41 -24.50
C HIS A 276 -31.49 -12.75 -24.87
N GLU A 277 -32.26 -13.83 -24.76
CA GLU A 277 -31.71 -15.17 -24.97
C GLU A 277 -31.66 -15.56 -26.45
N GLU A 278 -32.61 -15.06 -27.25
CA GLU A 278 -32.72 -15.36 -28.68
C GLU A 278 -31.99 -14.32 -29.52
N TYR A 279 -31.22 -14.79 -30.52
CA TYR A 279 -30.52 -13.91 -31.45
C TYR A 279 -31.50 -13.21 -32.39
N THR A 280 -31.31 -11.93 -32.57
CA THR A 280 -31.97 -11.09 -33.59
C THR A 280 -30.93 -10.57 -34.57
N GLU A 281 -31.26 -10.45 -35.85
CA GLU A 281 -30.34 -9.99 -36.88
C GLU A 281 -29.70 -8.65 -36.52
N GLY A 282 -28.36 -8.61 -36.54
CA GLY A 282 -27.57 -7.43 -36.15
C GLY A 282 -27.15 -7.40 -34.68
N ASP A 283 -27.57 -8.36 -33.87
CA ASP A 283 -27.13 -8.46 -32.47
C ASP A 283 -25.66 -8.89 -32.34
N ILE A 284 -25.12 -8.53 -31.19
CA ILE A 284 -23.80 -8.96 -30.73
C ILE A 284 -23.92 -9.74 -29.42
N LEU A 285 -22.94 -10.61 -29.16
CA LEU A 285 -22.94 -11.44 -27.94
C LEU A 285 -22.36 -10.65 -26.78
N LEU A 286 -23.16 -10.45 -25.73
CA LEU A 286 -22.74 -9.87 -24.46
C LEU A 286 -22.31 -10.97 -23.49
N VAL A 287 -21.12 -10.86 -22.94
CA VAL A 287 -20.67 -11.64 -21.78
C VAL A 287 -20.80 -10.79 -20.53
N HIS A 288 -21.56 -11.26 -19.56
CA HIS A 288 -21.79 -10.55 -18.30
C HIS A 288 -21.59 -11.47 -17.09
N SER A 289 -21.34 -10.90 -15.91
CA SER A 289 -21.26 -11.66 -14.67
C SER A 289 -22.65 -12.03 -14.18
N ASP A 290 -22.81 -13.26 -13.67
CA ASP A 290 -24.01 -13.78 -13.04
C ASP A 290 -23.84 -14.06 -11.55
N GLY A 291 -23.01 -13.27 -10.89
CA GLY A 291 -22.67 -13.43 -9.47
C GLY A 291 -21.26 -13.96 -9.26
N ALA A 292 -20.99 -14.53 -8.08
CA ALA A 292 -19.66 -14.97 -7.70
C ALA A 292 -19.12 -16.07 -8.63
N ASN A 293 -18.11 -15.70 -9.41
CA ASN A 293 -17.29 -16.58 -10.26
C ASN A 293 -18.01 -17.24 -11.47
N SER A 294 -19.15 -16.74 -11.88
CA SER A 294 -19.84 -17.22 -13.09
C SER A 294 -20.02 -16.11 -14.14
N SER A 295 -20.03 -16.52 -15.40
CA SER A 295 -20.37 -15.65 -16.52
C SER A 295 -21.49 -16.29 -17.33
N LYS A 296 -22.39 -15.45 -17.83
CA LYS A 296 -23.45 -15.82 -18.78
C LYS A 296 -23.29 -15.03 -20.06
N THR A 297 -23.89 -15.55 -21.11
CA THR A 297 -24.00 -14.90 -22.41
C THR A 297 -25.45 -14.57 -22.71
N SER A 298 -25.65 -13.49 -23.44
CA SER A 298 -26.93 -13.03 -23.94
C SER A 298 -26.69 -12.17 -25.19
N TYR A 299 -27.73 -11.86 -25.93
CA TYR A 299 -27.65 -11.02 -27.13
C TYR A 299 -28.09 -9.59 -26.81
N ILE A 300 -27.42 -8.61 -27.39
CA ILE A 300 -27.77 -7.19 -27.30
C ILE A 300 -27.64 -6.53 -28.67
N SER A 301 -28.44 -5.49 -28.92
CA SER A 301 -28.23 -4.63 -30.08
C SER A 301 -26.88 -3.90 -29.99
N ARG A 302 -26.20 -3.71 -31.11
CA ARG A 302 -24.95 -2.94 -31.19
C ARG A 302 -25.06 -1.53 -30.60
N ASP A 303 -26.23 -0.93 -30.65
CA ASP A 303 -26.51 0.42 -30.11
C ASP A 303 -26.36 0.54 -28.60
N VAL A 304 -26.36 -0.58 -27.88
CA VAL A 304 -26.09 -0.63 -26.44
C VAL A 304 -24.62 -0.31 -26.11
N VAL A 305 -23.73 -0.51 -27.09
CA VAL A 305 -22.30 -0.18 -26.97
C VAL A 305 -22.10 1.32 -27.12
N THR A 306 -21.77 1.99 -26.04
CA THR A 306 -21.61 3.46 -26.00
C THR A 306 -20.15 3.92 -26.17
N LYS A 307 -19.19 3.00 -26.06
CA LYS A 307 -17.75 3.29 -26.17
C LYS A 307 -17.07 2.27 -27.08
N ASN A 308 -16.02 2.68 -27.78
CA ASN A 308 -15.11 1.82 -28.50
C ASN A 308 -15.77 0.79 -29.43
N ALA A 309 -16.87 1.17 -30.12
CA ALA A 309 -17.61 0.28 -31.01
C ALA A 309 -16.73 -0.35 -32.11
N HIS A 310 -15.62 0.34 -32.52
CA HIS A 310 -14.65 -0.16 -33.50
C HIS A 310 -13.84 -1.38 -33.00
N LEU A 311 -13.86 -1.66 -31.70
CA LEU A 311 -13.19 -2.82 -31.10
C LEU A 311 -14.09 -4.07 -31.03
N ILE A 312 -15.38 -3.96 -31.38
CA ILE A 312 -16.32 -5.09 -31.37
C ILE A 312 -15.80 -6.23 -32.24
N ASP A 313 -15.31 -5.88 -33.43
CA ASP A 313 -14.92 -6.84 -34.47
C ASP A 313 -13.45 -7.24 -34.41
N LYS A 314 -12.74 -6.94 -33.31
CA LYS A 314 -11.40 -7.44 -33.01
C LYS A 314 -11.44 -8.73 -32.18
N TYR A 315 -10.39 -9.55 -32.28
CA TYR A 315 -10.10 -10.57 -31.27
C TYR A 315 -9.59 -9.86 -30.00
N LYS A 316 -10.09 -10.28 -28.84
CA LYS A 316 -9.77 -9.65 -27.55
C LYS A 316 -9.33 -10.68 -26.55
N VAL A 317 -8.50 -10.28 -25.61
CA VAL A 317 -8.19 -11.10 -24.44
C VAL A 317 -8.68 -10.35 -23.21
N ARG A 318 -9.57 -11.01 -22.43
CA ARG A 318 -10.19 -10.42 -21.24
C ARG A 318 -9.85 -11.17 -19.98
N ILE A 319 -9.90 -10.47 -18.86
CA ILE A 319 -9.81 -10.99 -17.51
C ILE A 319 -10.93 -10.40 -16.64
N SER A 320 -11.17 -10.97 -15.46
CA SER A 320 -11.96 -10.29 -14.42
C SER A 320 -11.23 -9.05 -13.91
N ILE A 321 -11.95 -7.98 -13.61
CA ILE A 321 -11.37 -6.81 -12.93
C ILE A 321 -10.97 -7.10 -11.48
N LEU A 322 -11.41 -8.22 -10.89
CA LEU A 322 -11.09 -8.58 -9.52
C LEU A 322 -9.84 -9.44 -9.44
N VAL A 323 -8.94 -9.08 -8.54
CA VAL A 323 -7.82 -9.92 -8.15
C VAL A 323 -8.36 -11.15 -7.42
N PRO A 324 -7.93 -12.39 -7.78
CA PRO A 324 -8.32 -13.60 -7.07
C PRO A 324 -8.04 -13.56 -5.57
N GLN A 325 -8.76 -14.37 -4.79
CA GLN A 325 -8.51 -14.56 -3.35
C GLN A 325 -8.51 -13.25 -2.54
N ASN A 326 -9.54 -12.43 -2.71
CA ASN A 326 -9.70 -11.14 -2.00
C ASN A 326 -8.52 -10.18 -2.18
N GLY A 327 -7.94 -10.14 -3.38
CA GLY A 327 -6.81 -9.28 -3.69
C GLY A 327 -5.46 -9.90 -3.37
N GLU A 328 -5.41 -11.17 -3.00
CA GLU A 328 -4.18 -11.87 -2.61
C GLU A 328 -3.33 -11.04 -1.62
N ALA A 329 -4.02 -10.22 -0.79
CA ALA A 329 -3.40 -9.40 0.23
C ALA A 329 -3.08 -10.27 1.47
N GLY A 330 -1.92 -10.01 2.08
CA GLY A 330 -1.53 -10.69 3.32
C GLY A 330 -0.63 -11.90 3.10
N VAL A 331 -0.95 -13.00 3.77
CA VAL A 331 -0.12 -14.22 3.76
C VAL A 331 -0.09 -14.84 2.37
N LYS A 332 1.11 -15.18 1.90
CA LYS A 332 1.29 -15.89 0.62
C LYS A 332 0.48 -17.20 0.62
N PRO A 333 -0.36 -17.44 -0.39
CA PRO A 333 -1.05 -18.71 -0.54
C PRO A 333 -0.06 -19.88 -0.65
N GLU A 334 -0.36 -21.02 -0.05
CA GLU A 334 0.52 -22.20 -0.04
C GLU A 334 1.02 -22.60 -1.43
N LYS A 335 0.12 -22.52 -2.43
CA LYS A 335 0.43 -22.86 -3.83
C LYS A 335 0.97 -21.68 -4.65
N GLY A 336 1.26 -20.55 -4.03
CA GLY A 336 1.65 -19.30 -4.70
C GLY A 336 0.47 -18.47 -5.19
N TYR A 337 0.78 -17.29 -5.70
CA TYR A 337 -0.20 -16.32 -6.16
C TYR A 337 -0.68 -16.61 -7.58
N ARG A 338 -1.92 -16.24 -7.86
CA ARG A 338 -2.50 -16.31 -9.20
C ARG A 338 -2.35 -14.99 -9.98
N SER A 339 -2.43 -13.88 -9.28
CA SER A 339 -2.44 -12.48 -9.72
C SER A 339 -3.67 -12.05 -10.51
N MET A 340 -4.20 -12.87 -11.40
CA MET A 340 -5.40 -12.54 -12.18
C MET A 340 -6.27 -13.80 -12.39
N SER A 341 -7.50 -13.62 -12.87
CA SER A 341 -8.31 -14.73 -13.39
C SER A 341 -7.67 -15.34 -14.65
N THR A 342 -8.05 -16.56 -15.01
CA THR A 342 -7.64 -17.13 -16.31
C THR A 342 -8.06 -16.15 -17.41
N PRO A 343 -7.16 -15.77 -18.33
CA PRO A 343 -7.51 -14.92 -19.46
C PRO A 343 -8.33 -15.73 -20.47
N HIS A 344 -9.36 -15.10 -21.02
CA HIS A 344 -10.26 -15.71 -22.01
C HIS A 344 -10.14 -15.01 -23.35
N LEU A 345 -10.09 -15.79 -24.42
CA LEU A 345 -10.21 -15.29 -25.78
C LEU A 345 -11.67 -14.87 -26.04
N VAL A 346 -11.83 -13.69 -26.63
CA VAL A 346 -13.12 -13.10 -27.01
C VAL A 346 -13.09 -12.85 -28.51
N TYR A 347 -14.06 -13.44 -29.21
CA TYR A 347 -14.11 -13.41 -30.67
C TYR A 347 -14.74 -12.11 -31.21
N PRO A 348 -14.55 -11.79 -32.51
CA PRO A 348 -15.29 -10.74 -33.20
C PRO A 348 -16.80 -10.86 -32.98
N GLY A 349 -17.50 -9.73 -32.83
CA GLY A 349 -18.93 -9.70 -32.54
C GLY A 349 -19.30 -9.98 -31.09
N GLN A 350 -18.30 -10.14 -30.19
CA GLN A 350 -18.54 -10.33 -28.76
C GLN A 350 -18.05 -9.13 -27.97
N VAL A 351 -18.78 -8.76 -26.92
CA VAL A 351 -18.47 -7.69 -25.98
C VAL A 351 -18.66 -8.16 -24.53
N ASP A 352 -18.16 -7.38 -23.59
CA ASP A 352 -18.29 -7.67 -22.16
C ASP A 352 -18.78 -6.45 -21.37
N SER A 353 -19.32 -6.73 -20.18
CA SER A 353 -19.79 -5.70 -19.27
C SER A 353 -18.66 -5.18 -18.37
N PHE A 354 -18.93 -4.15 -17.58
CA PHE A 354 -18.04 -3.51 -16.61
C PHE A 354 -17.28 -4.49 -15.68
N SER A 355 -17.73 -5.73 -15.54
CA SER A 355 -17.07 -6.74 -14.67
C SER A 355 -15.75 -7.29 -15.22
N TYR A 356 -15.40 -6.94 -16.44
CA TYR A 356 -14.24 -7.44 -17.16
C TYR A 356 -13.33 -6.31 -17.64
N LEU A 357 -12.05 -6.66 -17.82
CA LEU A 357 -11.02 -5.80 -18.37
C LEU A 357 -10.44 -6.47 -19.63
N ASN A 358 -10.46 -5.77 -20.75
CA ASN A 358 -9.81 -6.23 -21.99
C ASN A 358 -8.34 -5.80 -21.96
N ILE A 359 -7.45 -6.77 -22.00
CA ILE A 359 -6.00 -6.57 -21.85
C ILE A 359 -5.22 -6.64 -23.16
N GLY A 360 -5.89 -6.89 -24.28
CA GLY A 360 -5.29 -6.88 -25.60
C GLY A 360 -6.35 -6.97 -26.70
N PHE A 361 -6.04 -6.37 -27.87
CA PHE A 361 -6.88 -6.33 -29.08
C PHE A 361 -6.04 -6.70 -30.29
N PHE A 362 -6.53 -7.63 -31.13
CA PHE A 362 -5.79 -8.22 -32.22
C PHE A 362 -6.63 -8.34 -33.50
N ASP A 363 -5.96 -8.35 -34.64
CA ASP A 363 -6.61 -8.52 -35.95
C ASP A 363 -6.80 -10.00 -36.32
N ASN A 364 -6.05 -10.90 -35.71
CA ASN A 364 -6.15 -12.34 -35.94
C ASN A 364 -6.15 -13.15 -34.64
N GLU A 365 -6.70 -14.35 -34.76
CA GLU A 365 -6.88 -15.26 -33.63
C GLU A 365 -5.54 -15.78 -33.08
N THR A 366 -4.57 -16.03 -33.93
CA THR A 366 -3.27 -16.61 -33.56
C THR A 366 -2.51 -15.69 -32.61
N GLU A 367 -2.42 -14.40 -32.92
CA GLU A 367 -1.76 -13.41 -32.05
C GLU A 367 -2.53 -13.23 -30.72
N ALA A 368 -3.86 -13.20 -30.77
CA ALA A 368 -4.68 -13.10 -29.58
C ALA A 368 -4.49 -14.32 -28.66
N GLU A 369 -4.43 -15.52 -29.22
CA GLU A 369 -4.21 -16.75 -28.45
C GLU A 369 -2.78 -16.84 -27.90
N ASN A 370 -1.76 -16.43 -28.67
CA ASN A 370 -0.38 -16.37 -28.21
C ASN A 370 -0.22 -15.34 -27.08
N PHE A 371 -0.86 -14.16 -27.18
CA PHE A 371 -0.90 -13.18 -26.09
C PHE A 371 -1.61 -13.75 -24.85
N ARG A 372 -2.73 -14.45 -25.03
CA ARG A 372 -3.45 -15.10 -23.95
C ARG A 372 -2.54 -16.08 -23.18
N LYS A 373 -1.82 -16.95 -23.90
CA LYS A 373 -0.85 -17.90 -23.34
C LYS A 373 0.31 -17.19 -22.66
N TYR A 374 0.85 -16.13 -23.27
CA TYR A 374 1.87 -15.29 -22.66
C TYR A 374 1.43 -14.75 -21.31
N MET A 375 0.21 -14.21 -21.22
CA MET A 375 -0.33 -13.70 -19.95
C MET A 375 -0.56 -14.80 -18.91
N MET A 376 -0.64 -16.07 -19.29
CA MET A 376 -0.68 -17.21 -18.38
C MET A 376 0.70 -17.58 -17.82
N CYS A 377 1.79 -17.19 -18.44
CA CYS A 377 3.14 -17.39 -17.93
C CYS A 377 3.32 -16.73 -16.55
N LYS A 378 4.27 -17.22 -15.76
CA LYS A 378 4.54 -16.74 -14.40
C LYS A 378 5.17 -15.35 -14.40
N LEU A 379 6.12 -15.08 -15.33
CA LEU A 379 6.83 -13.80 -15.36
C LEU A 379 5.88 -12.61 -15.58
N PRO A 380 5.00 -12.54 -16.60
CA PRO A 380 4.05 -11.46 -16.76
C PRO A 380 3.17 -11.24 -15.52
N ARG A 381 2.66 -12.33 -14.91
CA ARG A 381 1.82 -12.28 -13.72
C ARG A 381 2.59 -11.84 -12.47
N PHE A 382 3.86 -12.20 -12.36
CA PHE A 382 4.76 -11.70 -11.32
C PHE A 382 4.95 -10.18 -11.47
N MET A 383 5.19 -9.70 -12.69
CA MET A 383 5.34 -8.27 -12.95
C MET A 383 4.06 -7.48 -12.61
N MET A 384 2.89 -7.98 -12.99
CA MET A 384 1.61 -7.38 -12.56
C MET A 384 1.51 -7.26 -11.04
N ARG A 385 1.90 -8.31 -10.33
CA ARG A 385 1.82 -8.36 -8.87
C ARG A 385 2.66 -7.28 -8.19
N THR A 386 3.78 -6.90 -8.75
CA THR A 386 4.67 -5.86 -8.18
C THR A 386 3.98 -4.51 -8.01
N THR A 387 2.90 -4.28 -8.76
CA THR A 387 2.15 -3.01 -8.82
C THR A 387 0.82 -3.05 -8.05
N TYR A 388 0.45 -4.18 -7.46
CA TYR A 388 -0.86 -4.32 -6.81
C TYR A 388 -0.98 -3.48 -5.55
N SER A 389 -2.10 -2.76 -5.48
CA SER A 389 -2.46 -1.89 -4.36
C SER A 389 -3.90 -2.04 -3.89
N SER A 390 -4.73 -2.74 -4.69
CA SER A 390 -6.15 -2.89 -4.44
C SER A 390 -6.64 -4.26 -4.93
N ALA A 391 -7.91 -4.57 -4.63
CA ALA A 391 -8.57 -5.78 -5.12
C ALA A 391 -9.02 -5.68 -6.59
N HIS A 392 -8.80 -4.52 -7.26
CA HIS A 392 -9.17 -4.31 -8.65
C HIS A 392 -7.93 -4.18 -9.51
N ILE A 393 -7.94 -4.86 -10.66
CA ILE A 393 -6.94 -4.76 -11.70
C ILE A 393 -7.33 -3.60 -12.63
N SER A 394 -6.34 -2.82 -13.03
CA SER A 394 -6.47 -1.70 -13.97
C SER A 394 -5.24 -1.65 -14.89
N GLN A 395 -5.28 -0.80 -15.88
CA GLN A 395 -4.18 -0.54 -16.82
C GLN A 395 -2.83 -0.36 -16.12
N SER A 396 -2.80 0.38 -15.00
CA SER A 396 -1.57 0.65 -14.23
C SER A 396 -0.89 -0.61 -13.65
N ASN A 397 -1.57 -1.75 -13.63
CA ASN A 397 -0.95 -2.99 -13.17
C ASN A 397 -0.09 -3.69 -14.23
N PHE A 398 -0.09 -3.20 -15.47
CA PHE A 398 0.64 -3.79 -16.59
C PHE A 398 1.88 -3.01 -17.00
N ILE A 399 2.22 -1.92 -16.35
CA ILE A 399 3.33 -1.00 -16.70
C ILE A 399 4.73 -1.62 -16.65
N PHE A 400 4.87 -2.80 -16.06
CA PHE A 400 6.12 -3.58 -16.06
C PHE A 400 5.98 -4.91 -16.78
N VAL A 401 4.82 -5.21 -17.37
CA VAL A 401 4.63 -6.39 -18.19
C VAL A 401 5.13 -6.08 -19.59
N PRO A 402 6.24 -6.67 -20.05
CA PRO A 402 6.82 -6.31 -21.35
C PRO A 402 5.90 -6.77 -22.49
N LYS A 403 5.78 -5.93 -23.52
CA LYS A 403 5.12 -6.29 -24.77
C LYS A 403 6.08 -7.13 -25.59
N MET A 404 5.61 -8.28 -26.05
CA MET A 404 6.41 -9.24 -26.81
C MET A 404 5.90 -9.36 -28.25
N ASP A 405 6.61 -10.08 -29.09
CA ASP A 405 6.12 -10.52 -30.40
C ASP A 405 5.13 -11.68 -30.23
N TYR A 406 3.85 -11.45 -30.54
CA TYR A 406 2.78 -12.44 -30.41
C TYR A 406 2.50 -13.23 -31.69
N THR A 407 3.30 -13.06 -32.76
CA THR A 407 3.25 -13.96 -33.90
C THR A 407 3.66 -15.39 -33.55
N ARG A 408 4.34 -15.56 -32.42
CA ARG A 408 4.72 -16.83 -31.80
C ARG A 408 4.29 -16.93 -30.35
N SER A 409 4.25 -18.14 -29.82
CA SER A 409 4.04 -18.37 -28.38
C SER A 409 5.34 -18.14 -27.60
N TRP A 410 5.20 -17.86 -26.30
CA TRP A 410 6.27 -17.72 -25.32
C TRP A 410 6.05 -18.66 -24.14
N THR A 411 7.15 -19.20 -23.62
CA THR A 411 7.20 -19.98 -22.38
C THR A 411 7.93 -19.21 -21.28
N ASP A 412 7.75 -19.56 -20.02
CA ASP A 412 8.48 -18.95 -18.91
C ASP A 412 10.00 -19.08 -19.07
N SER A 413 10.49 -20.26 -19.51
CA SER A 413 11.93 -20.48 -19.72
C SER A 413 12.51 -19.56 -20.80
N GLU A 414 11.80 -19.37 -21.92
CA GLU A 414 12.23 -18.44 -22.99
C GLU A 414 12.22 -16.99 -22.50
N LEU A 415 11.24 -16.60 -21.67
CA LEU A 415 11.17 -15.26 -21.09
C LEU A 415 12.32 -15.02 -20.12
N TYR A 416 12.64 -16.00 -19.26
CA TYR A 416 13.75 -15.89 -18.32
C TYR A 416 15.08 -15.73 -19.04
N GLU A 417 15.32 -16.53 -20.07
CA GLU A 417 16.53 -16.44 -20.93
C GLU A 417 16.57 -15.09 -21.65
N TYR A 418 15.44 -14.70 -22.29
CA TYR A 418 15.35 -13.45 -23.06
C TYR A 418 15.69 -12.24 -22.19
N PHE A 419 15.17 -12.15 -20.96
CA PHE A 419 15.45 -11.04 -20.05
C PHE A 419 16.74 -11.23 -19.24
N GLY A 420 17.40 -12.38 -19.32
CA GLY A 420 18.66 -12.67 -18.61
C GLY A 420 18.47 -12.73 -17.09
N LEU A 421 17.42 -13.38 -16.63
CA LEU A 421 17.19 -13.59 -15.19
C LEU A 421 18.25 -14.53 -14.61
N SER A 422 18.68 -14.24 -13.37
CA SER A 422 19.55 -15.16 -12.63
C SER A 422 18.75 -16.33 -12.04
N ASP A 423 19.45 -17.38 -11.59
CA ASP A 423 18.80 -18.54 -10.95
C ASP A 423 18.00 -18.14 -9.69
N GLU A 424 18.48 -17.14 -8.93
CA GLU A 424 17.78 -16.61 -7.75
C GLU A 424 16.50 -15.86 -8.16
N GLU A 425 16.56 -15.08 -9.23
CA GLU A 425 15.39 -14.36 -9.77
C GLU A 425 14.35 -15.32 -10.34
N ILE A 426 14.79 -16.33 -11.08
CA ILE A 426 13.91 -17.40 -11.58
C ILE A 426 13.27 -18.12 -10.40
N LYS A 427 14.03 -18.53 -9.40
CA LYS A 427 13.51 -19.16 -8.18
C LYS A 427 12.50 -18.28 -7.46
N LEU A 428 12.73 -16.97 -7.41
CA LEU A 428 11.78 -16.01 -6.84
C LEU A 428 10.46 -16.02 -7.59
N VAL A 429 10.48 -15.91 -8.93
CA VAL A 429 9.27 -15.93 -9.76
C VAL A 429 8.55 -17.26 -9.61
N GLU A 430 9.27 -18.38 -9.75
CA GLU A 430 8.75 -19.75 -9.66
C GLU A 430 8.09 -20.04 -8.31
N SER A 431 8.73 -19.65 -7.22
CA SER A 431 8.21 -19.85 -5.87
C SER A 431 7.08 -18.88 -5.50
N THR A 432 6.95 -17.75 -6.19
CA THR A 432 5.93 -16.75 -5.93
C THR A 432 4.64 -17.05 -6.69
N MET A 433 4.76 -17.51 -7.93
CA MET A 433 3.62 -17.67 -8.85
C MET A 433 3.24 -19.15 -9.02
N ARG A 434 1.97 -19.45 -8.82
CA ARG A 434 1.48 -20.79 -9.14
C ARG A 434 1.30 -20.98 -10.65
N PRO A 435 1.43 -22.19 -11.20
CA PRO A 435 1.07 -22.48 -12.57
C PRO A 435 -0.39 -22.07 -12.88
N MET A 436 -0.64 -21.65 -14.09
CA MET A 436 -1.99 -21.39 -14.62
C MET A 436 -2.19 -22.28 -15.85
N THR A 437 -3.27 -23.05 -15.83
CA THR A 437 -3.67 -23.92 -16.94
C THR A 437 -5.01 -23.46 -17.48
N ASP A 438 -5.29 -23.82 -18.72
CA ASP A 438 -6.63 -23.75 -19.30
C ASP A 438 -7.54 -24.67 -18.48
N SER A 439 -8.50 -24.11 -17.77
CA SER A 439 -9.51 -24.85 -16.99
C SER A 439 -10.86 -24.75 -17.64
#